data_23de28762d3b17968d8f3f989218a9f7
#
_entry.id   23de28762d3b17968d8f3f989218a9f7
#
_cell.length_a   1.000
_cell.length_b   1.000
_cell.length_c   1.000
_cell.angle_alpha   90.00
_cell.angle_beta   90.00
_cell.angle_gamma   90.00
#
_symmetry.space_group_name_H-M   'P 1'
#
loop_
_entity.id
_entity.type
_entity.pdbx_description
1 polymer ?
#
loop_
_entity_poly.entity_id
_entity_poly.type
_entity_poly.pdbx_seq_one_letter_code
_entity_poly.pdbx_strand_id
1 'polypeptide(L)'
;MLERHRALVDPTERGFESTPVRRGRPVDGLSQPQMDVLLMRDFAAGTYGRLERGQIEHPPAQLLDHVSRHLGLNEDERTVLYLLANGEKPTHPLDPQRSLELRPTWQVALDGIAHMAYITDAAWNTLAWNEHFPRMFPDDLPGLEPGLPPRNIMWWMALCETARTRYFPYWETSWGPLALAQLKSAVLAHPENEDLRGLEAQALADPVTRPIYTHPELEYVHPDSDTRPLHHAELGPGMVTMCAAEPFSLPGGRLMIIPFVPGEVTAPTSLWPRRRRPARRRPLPEERQLTVGPQG
;
A
#
# COMPACT_ATOMS: atom_id res chain seq x y z
N MET A 1 -2.71 -26.16 11.19
CA MET A 1 -2.01 -25.50 10.10
C MET A 1 -0.49 -25.61 10.26
N LEU A 2 0.10 -25.00 11.26
CA LEU A 2 1.57 -24.91 11.44
C LEU A 2 2.27 -26.27 11.49
N GLU A 3 1.74 -27.26 12.23
CA GLU A 3 2.30 -28.61 12.29
C GLU A 3 2.41 -29.26 10.89
N ARG A 4 1.38 -29.10 10.05
CA ARG A 4 1.38 -29.65 8.69
C ARG A 4 2.46 -29.01 7.83
N HIS A 5 2.61 -27.68 7.85
CA HIS A 5 3.64 -26.99 7.07
C HIS A 5 5.04 -27.32 7.58
N ARG A 6 5.23 -27.40 8.90
CA ARG A 6 6.48 -27.81 9.51
C ARG A 6 6.94 -29.22 9.06
N ALA A 7 6.01 -30.13 8.91
CA ALA A 7 6.28 -31.48 8.42
C ALA A 7 6.71 -31.53 6.92
N LEU A 8 6.46 -30.48 6.16
CA LEU A 8 6.82 -30.39 4.75
C LEU A 8 8.19 -29.76 4.48
N VAL A 9 8.78 -29.08 5.47
CA VAL A 9 10.07 -28.39 5.30
C VAL A 9 11.22 -29.36 5.55
N ASP A 10 12.12 -29.50 4.57
CA ASP A 10 13.37 -30.27 4.75
C ASP A 10 14.28 -29.56 5.76
N PRO A 11 14.68 -30.19 6.87
CA PRO A 11 15.59 -29.60 7.85
C PRO A 11 16.93 -29.17 7.24
N THR A 12 17.43 -29.87 6.22
CA THR A 12 18.71 -29.56 5.58
C THR A 12 18.68 -28.21 4.85
N GLU A 13 17.55 -27.82 4.28
CA GLU A 13 17.36 -26.50 3.66
C GLU A 13 17.43 -25.35 4.67
N ARG A 14 17.32 -25.65 5.96
CA ARG A 14 17.41 -24.69 7.07
C ARG A 14 18.72 -24.83 7.89
N GLY A 15 19.70 -25.58 7.34
CA GLY A 15 21.03 -25.71 7.93
C GLY A 15 21.13 -26.73 9.07
N PHE A 16 20.14 -27.60 9.22
CA PHE A 16 20.22 -28.71 10.19
C PHE A 16 20.76 -29.97 9.50
N GLU A 17 21.58 -30.73 10.26
CA GLU A 17 22.03 -32.04 9.79
C GLU A 17 20.84 -33.00 9.68
N SER A 18 20.90 -33.91 8.68
CA SER A 18 19.91 -35.00 8.56
C SER A 18 19.93 -35.81 9.83
N THR A 19 18.81 -35.87 10.55
CA THR A 19 18.73 -36.66 11.78
C THR A 19 18.79 -38.13 11.42
N PRO A 20 19.80 -38.92 11.89
CA PRO A 20 19.81 -40.35 11.65
C PRO A 20 18.54 -40.98 12.24
N VAL A 21 17.91 -41.85 11.47
CA VAL A 21 16.67 -42.58 11.85
C VAL A 21 16.94 -43.34 13.17
N ARG A 22 16.59 -42.74 14.29
CA ARG A 22 16.46 -43.47 15.56
C ARG A 22 15.21 -44.33 15.47
N ARG A 23 15.29 -45.57 16.06
CA ARG A 23 14.16 -46.51 16.17
C ARG A 23 12.92 -45.78 16.67
N GLY A 24 12.03 -45.45 15.79
CA GLY A 24 10.80 -44.68 16.02
C GLY A 24 10.31 -44.11 14.68
N ARG A 25 9.06 -43.68 14.62
CA ARG A 25 8.43 -43.07 13.44
C ARG A 25 9.32 -41.95 12.88
N PRO A 26 9.66 -41.96 11.58
CA PRO A 26 10.38 -40.84 10.99
C PRO A 26 9.64 -39.53 11.29
N VAL A 27 10.33 -38.58 11.88
CA VAL A 27 9.79 -37.21 11.97
C VAL A 27 10.09 -36.58 10.64
N ASP A 28 9.11 -36.65 9.73
CA ASP A 28 9.18 -35.90 8.49
C ASP A 28 9.18 -34.40 8.81
N GLY A 29 10.13 -33.67 8.24
CA GLY A 29 10.23 -32.21 8.36
C GLY A 29 10.91 -31.70 9.64
N LEU A 30 10.79 -30.37 9.86
CA LEU A 30 11.36 -29.67 11.02
C LEU A 30 10.69 -30.11 12.33
N SER A 31 11.46 -30.24 13.39
CA SER A 31 10.94 -30.44 14.75
C SER A 31 10.61 -29.08 15.43
N GLN A 32 9.76 -29.08 16.45
CA GLN A 32 9.50 -27.86 17.25
C GLN A 32 10.80 -27.25 17.83
N PRO A 33 11.75 -28.05 18.42
CA PRO A 33 13.03 -27.48 18.86
C PRO A 33 13.87 -26.85 17.74
N GLN A 34 13.85 -27.39 16.53
CA GLN A 34 14.55 -26.79 15.40
C GLN A 34 13.90 -25.45 15.00
N MET A 35 12.57 -25.36 15.01
CA MET A 35 11.88 -24.08 14.82
C MET A 35 12.24 -23.05 15.89
N ASP A 36 12.33 -23.47 17.17
CA ASP A 36 12.77 -22.58 18.24
C ASP A 36 14.20 -22.08 18.02
N VAL A 37 15.11 -22.93 17.50
CA VAL A 37 16.48 -22.51 17.13
C VAL A 37 16.46 -21.45 16.04
N LEU A 38 15.62 -21.60 15.02
CA LEU A 38 15.49 -20.61 13.93
C LEU A 38 14.93 -19.26 14.43
N LEU A 39 14.14 -19.29 15.50
CA LEU A 39 13.53 -18.10 16.11
C LEU A 39 14.37 -17.50 17.25
N MET A 40 15.42 -18.18 17.71
CA MET A 40 16.18 -17.86 18.95
C MET A 40 16.83 -16.48 18.98
N ARG A 41 17.04 -15.87 17.80
CA ARG A 41 17.60 -14.52 17.72
C ARG A 41 16.69 -13.45 18.32
N ASP A 42 15.37 -13.61 18.13
CA ASP A 42 14.38 -12.58 18.44
C ASP A 42 13.34 -13.05 19.48
N PHE A 43 13.26 -14.38 19.75
CA PHE A 43 12.24 -14.97 20.62
C PHE A 43 12.82 -16.03 21.57
N ALA A 44 12.18 -16.21 22.73
CA ALA A 44 12.60 -17.19 23.72
C ALA A 44 12.34 -18.63 23.26
N ALA A 45 13.13 -19.57 23.78
CA ALA A 45 12.92 -21.00 23.56
C ALA A 45 11.50 -21.43 23.99
N GLY A 46 10.91 -22.35 23.23
CA GLY A 46 9.53 -22.83 23.44
C GLY A 46 8.45 -21.92 22.87
N THR A 47 8.82 -20.78 22.27
CA THR A 47 7.85 -19.84 21.67
C THR A 47 7.10 -20.46 20.50
N TYR A 48 7.78 -21.19 19.61
CA TYR A 48 7.13 -21.85 18.49
C TYR A 48 6.10 -22.88 18.95
N GLY A 49 6.48 -23.75 19.91
CA GLY A 49 5.57 -24.77 20.42
C GLY A 49 4.34 -24.18 21.11
N ARG A 50 4.47 -23.03 21.79
CA ARG A 50 3.32 -22.30 22.35
C ARG A 50 2.42 -21.71 21.27
N LEU A 51 3.01 -21.13 20.22
CA LEU A 51 2.28 -20.60 19.06
C LEU A 51 1.51 -21.73 18.37
N GLU A 52 2.16 -22.85 18.08
CA GLU A 52 1.56 -24.00 17.38
C GLU A 52 0.35 -24.57 18.16
N ARG A 53 0.38 -24.52 19.49
CA ARG A 53 -0.72 -24.94 20.38
C ARG A 53 -1.76 -23.84 20.65
N GLY A 54 -1.62 -22.65 20.05
CA GLY A 54 -2.54 -21.53 20.29
C GLY A 54 -2.47 -20.95 21.71
N GLN A 55 -1.31 -21.06 22.37
CA GLN A 55 -1.10 -20.60 23.74
C GLN A 55 -0.53 -19.18 23.85
N ILE A 56 -0.42 -18.48 22.74
CA ILE A 56 -0.02 -17.08 22.68
C ILE A 56 -1.22 -16.28 22.19
N GLU A 57 -1.81 -15.51 23.11
CA GLU A 57 -2.82 -14.53 22.75
C GLU A 57 -2.16 -13.37 22.04
N HIS A 58 -2.68 -12.99 20.87
CA HIS A 58 -2.17 -11.89 20.03
C HIS A 58 -0.66 -11.95 19.79
N PRO A 59 -0.14 -12.99 19.11
CA PRO A 59 1.29 -13.06 18.78
C PRO A 59 1.72 -11.85 17.94
N PRO A 60 2.91 -11.29 18.24
CA PRO A 60 3.39 -10.14 17.49
C PRO A 60 3.58 -10.47 16.00
N ALA A 61 3.31 -9.50 15.13
CA ALA A 61 3.44 -9.65 13.67
C ALA A 61 4.82 -10.20 13.27
N GLN A 62 5.89 -9.72 13.92
CA GLN A 62 7.25 -10.19 13.71
C GLN A 62 7.40 -11.70 13.92
N LEU A 63 6.76 -12.27 14.94
CA LEU A 63 6.79 -13.72 15.19
C LEU A 63 6.10 -14.49 14.06
N LEU A 64 4.92 -14.01 13.63
CA LEU A 64 4.16 -14.65 12.54
C LEU A 64 4.92 -14.58 11.22
N ASP A 65 5.62 -13.48 10.95
CA ASP A 65 6.45 -13.30 9.77
C ASP A 65 7.67 -14.21 9.76
N HIS A 66 8.38 -14.32 10.88
CA HIS A 66 9.52 -15.24 11.01
C HIS A 66 9.07 -16.69 10.81
N VAL A 67 7.98 -17.08 11.45
CA VAL A 67 7.41 -18.43 11.27
C VAL A 67 7.01 -18.67 9.81
N SER A 68 6.36 -17.69 9.17
CA SER A 68 5.96 -17.79 7.76
C SER A 68 7.16 -18.00 6.84
N ARG A 69 8.26 -17.23 7.03
CA ARG A 69 9.50 -17.39 6.24
C ARG A 69 10.15 -18.75 6.44
N HIS A 70 10.27 -19.20 7.68
CA HIS A 70 10.93 -20.48 7.98
C HIS A 70 10.12 -21.68 7.50
N LEU A 71 8.81 -21.59 7.52
CA LEU A 71 7.91 -22.64 7.01
C LEU A 71 7.65 -22.54 5.50
N GLY A 72 8.13 -21.48 4.83
CA GLY A 72 7.91 -21.27 3.39
C GLY A 72 6.44 -21.04 3.03
N LEU A 73 5.68 -20.40 3.92
CA LEU A 73 4.27 -20.09 3.65
C LEU A 73 4.17 -19.07 2.51
N ASN A 74 3.23 -19.30 1.61
CA ASN A 74 2.84 -18.28 0.64
C ASN A 74 1.95 -17.20 1.29
N GLU A 75 1.63 -16.13 0.57
CA GLU A 75 0.86 -15.00 1.14
C GLU A 75 -0.58 -15.39 1.53
N ASP A 76 -1.21 -16.34 0.83
CA ASP A 76 -2.54 -16.83 1.18
C ASP A 76 -2.48 -17.61 2.51
N GLU A 77 -1.50 -18.49 2.65
CA GLU A 77 -1.26 -19.29 3.87
C GLU A 77 -0.85 -18.41 5.06
N ARG A 78 -0.01 -17.40 4.80
CA ARG A 78 0.34 -16.39 5.79
C ARG A 78 -0.89 -15.59 6.24
N THR A 79 -1.74 -15.19 5.31
CA THR A 79 -3.00 -14.50 5.63
C THR A 79 -3.88 -15.37 6.53
N VAL A 80 -4.00 -16.65 6.24
CA VAL A 80 -4.73 -17.59 7.10
C VAL A 80 -4.10 -17.70 8.48
N LEU A 81 -2.76 -17.74 8.57
CA LEU A 81 -2.06 -17.75 9.87
C LEU A 81 -2.39 -16.52 10.70
N TYR A 82 -2.34 -15.32 10.09
CA TYR A 82 -2.66 -14.05 10.76
C TYR A 82 -4.12 -13.99 11.23
N LEU A 83 -5.06 -14.40 10.37
CA LEU A 83 -6.48 -14.45 10.73
C LEU A 83 -6.75 -15.40 11.89
N LEU A 84 -6.10 -16.58 11.92
CA LEU A 84 -6.24 -17.55 13.00
C LEU A 84 -5.58 -17.08 14.31
N ALA A 85 -4.50 -16.32 14.21
CA ALA A 85 -3.72 -15.88 15.37
C ALA A 85 -4.25 -14.58 15.98
N ASN A 86 -4.63 -13.60 15.16
CA ASN A 86 -4.96 -12.23 15.59
C ASN A 86 -6.34 -11.74 15.13
N GLY A 87 -7.03 -12.50 14.25
CA GLY A 87 -8.31 -12.06 13.66
C GLY A 87 -8.15 -10.99 12.58
N GLU A 88 -6.93 -10.60 12.22
CA GLU A 88 -6.61 -9.54 11.26
C GLU A 88 -5.72 -10.08 10.15
N LYS A 89 -5.73 -9.43 8.98
CA LYS A 89 -4.81 -9.74 7.88
C LYS A 89 -3.45 -9.09 8.10
N PRO A 90 -2.36 -9.65 7.53
CA PRO A 90 -1.07 -8.98 7.52
C PRO A 90 -1.18 -7.63 6.78
N THR A 91 -0.54 -6.61 7.33
CA THR A 91 -0.56 -5.25 6.76
C THR A 91 0.40 -5.08 5.57
N HIS A 92 1.38 -5.97 5.44
CA HIS A 92 2.42 -5.90 4.41
C HIS A 92 2.68 -7.30 3.83
N PRO A 93 3.11 -7.43 2.56
CA PRO A 93 3.58 -8.72 2.05
C PRO A 93 4.86 -9.14 2.76
N LEU A 94 5.07 -10.46 2.88
CA LEU A 94 6.26 -11.04 3.52
C LEU A 94 7.54 -10.76 2.73
N ASP A 95 7.43 -10.78 1.43
CA ASP A 95 8.49 -10.43 0.48
C ASP A 95 7.91 -9.44 -0.54
N PRO A 96 8.26 -8.16 -0.41
CA PRO A 96 7.79 -7.14 -1.34
C PRO A 96 8.15 -7.43 -2.80
N GLN A 97 9.24 -8.16 -3.06
CA GLN A 97 9.66 -8.48 -4.43
C GLN A 97 8.95 -9.71 -5.00
N ARG A 98 8.59 -10.70 -4.18
CA ARG A 98 7.80 -11.87 -4.64
C ARG A 98 6.33 -11.56 -4.86
N SER A 99 5.79 -10.58 -4.17
CA SER A 99 4.42 -10.08 -4.43
C SER A 99 4.28 -9.35 -5.76
N LEU A 100 5.40 -9.07 -6.45
CA LEU A 100 5.42 -8.42 -7.78
C LEU A 100 5.08 -9.36 -8.94
N GLU A 101 4.96 -10.67 -8.73
CA GLU A 101 4.48 -11.59 -9.75
C GLU A 101 2.96 -11.48 -9.91
N LEU A 102 2.57 -10.48 -10.68
CA LEU A 102 1.18 -10.31 -11.07
C LEU A 102 0.73 -11.54 -11.88
N ARG A 103 -0.35 -12.20 -11.44
CA ARG A 103 -0.89 -13.36 -12.16
C ARG A 103 -1.31 -12.94 -13.57
N PRO A 104 -1.02 -13.73 -14.62
CA PRO A 104 -1.37 -13.39 -16.02
C PRO A 104 -2.84 -13.06 -16.23
N THR A 105 -3.74 -13.56 -15.39
CA THR A 105 -5.18 -13.26 -15.41
C THR A 105 -5.48 -11.78 -15.20
N TRP A 106 -4.60 -11.03 -14.51
CA TRP A 106 -4.78 -9.60 -14.35
C TRP A 106 -4.59 -8.82 -15.65
N GLN A 107 -3.68 -9.25 -16.53
CA GLN A 107 -3.53 -8.63 -17.85
C GLN A 107 -4.80 -8.79 -18.67
N VAL A 108 -5.40 -10.01 -18.69
CA VAL A 108 -6.67 -10.26 -19.38
C VAL A 108 -7.79 -9.38 -18.85
N ALA A 109 -7.84 -9.16 -17.52
CA ALA A 109 -8.82 -8.28 -16.90
C ALA A 109 -8.60 -6.80 -17.29
N LEU A 110 -7.35 -6.34 -17.29
CA LEU A 110 -7.00 -4.98 -17.71
C LEU A 110 -7.36 -4.72 -19.18
N ASP A 111 -7.07 -5.67 -20.07
CA ASP A 111 -7.34 -5.56 -21.50
C ASP A 111 -8.84 -5.47 -21.81
N GLY A 112 -9.69 -5.97 -20.91
CA GLY A 112 -11.15 -5.83 -20.99
C GLY A 112 -11.71 -4.48 -20.52
N ILE A 113 -10.86 -3.58 -19.97
CA ILE A 113 -11.30 -2.28 -19.46
C ILE A 113 -11.21 -1.23 -20.57
N ALA A 114 -12.33 -0.57 -20.89
CA ALA A 114 -12.42 0.45 -21.94
C ALA A 114 -11.83 1.83 -21.58
N HIS A 115 -11.28 1.97 -20.36
CA HIS A 115 -10.65 3.18 -19.87
C HIS A 115 -9.18 2.94 -19.58
N MET A 116 -8.40 4.01 -19.40
CA MET A 116 -7.02 3.87 -18.91
C MET A 116 -7.02 3.05 -17.62
N ALA A 117 -6.24 1.97 -17.58
CA ALA A 117 -6.17 1.12 -16.40
C ALA A 117 -4.75 0.56 -16.22
N TYR A 118 -4.31 0.52 -14.96
CA TYR A 118 -3.00 -0.03 -14.59
C TYR A 118 -3.01 -0.60 -13.18
N ILE A 119 -2.00 -1.41 -12.90
CA ILE A 119 -1.71 -1.96 -11.57
C ILE A 119 -0.31 -1.53 -11.15
N THR A 120 -0.18 -1.08 -9.91
CA THR A 120 1.12 -0.78 -9.27
C THR A 120 1.31 -1.62 -8.01
N ASP A 121 2.56 -1.72 -7.56
CA ASP A 121 2.88 -2.15 -6.20
C ASP A 121 2.61 -1.04 -5.16
N ALA A 122 3.01 -1.32 -3.91
CA ALA A 122 2.87 -0.38 -2.80
C ALA A 122 3.70 0.92 -2.98
N ALA A 123 4.80 0.85 -3.75
CA ALA A 123 5.68 1.98 -4.06
C ALA A 123 5.34 2.69 -5.37
N TRP A 124 4.17 2.41 -5.97
CA TRP A 124 3.73 2.93 -7.27
C TRP A 124 4.57 2.52 -8.49
N ASN A 125 5.39 1.45 -8.37
CA ASN A 125 6.02 0.87 -9.54
C ASN A 125 4.96 0.22 -10.43
N THR A 126 4.96 0.55 -11.73
CA THR A 126 3.97 0.07 -12.70
C THR A 126 4.24 -1.39 -13.03
N LEU A 127 3.29 -2.27 -12.74
CA LEU A 127 3.41 -3.73 -12.92
C LEU A 127 2.71 -4.22 -14.18
N ALA A 128 1.53 -3.66 -14.48
CA ALA A 128 0.74 -4.01 -15.65
C ALA A 128 -0.17 -2.85 -16.04
N TRP A 129 -0.57 -2.82 -17.31
CA TRP A 129 -1.45 -1.79 -17.85
C TRP A 129 -2.16 -2.27 -19.12
N ASN A 130 -3.27 -1.61 -19.49
CA ASN A 130 -3.94 -1.84 -20.76
C ASN A 130 -3.45 -0.90 -21.86
N GLU A 131 -3.88 -1.12 -23.10
CA GLU A 131 -3.47 -0.33 -24.27
C GLU A 131 -3.82 1.17 -24.19
N HIS A 132 -4.82 1.54 -23.38
CA HIS A 132 -5.26 2.93 -23.24
C HIS A 132 -4.35 3.74 -22.34
N PHE A 133 -3.67 3.12 -21.40
CA PHE A 133 -2.89 3.84 -20.39
C PHE A 133 -1.61 4.49 -20.95
N PRO A 134 -0.77 3.84 -21.78
CA PRO A 134 0.41 4.47 -22.38
C PRO A 134 0.09 5.70 -23.21
N ARG A 135 -1.08 5.75 -23.85
CA ARG A 135 -1.51 6.85 -24.74
C ARG A 135 -1.71 8.19 -24.00
N MET A 136 -1.78 8.15 -22.67
CA MET A 136 -1.84 9.34 -21.83
C MET A 136 -0.50 10.10 -21.79
N PHE A 137 0.60 9.41 -22.04
CA PHE A 137 1.96 9.95 -21.90
C PHE A 137 2.50 10.41 -23.23
N PRO A 138 3.26 11.51 -23.27
CA PRO A 138 3.93 11.96 -24.49
C PRO A 138 5.19 11.12 -24.75
N ASP A 139 5.50 10.93 -26.02
CA ASP A 139 6.70 10.20 -26.45
C ASP A 139 8.02 10.98 -26.22
N ASP A 140 7.94 12.31 -25.99
CA ASP A 140 9.09 13.20 -25.85
C ASP A 140 9.49 13.50 -24.40
N LEU A 141 8.95 12.74 -23.44
CA LEU A 141 9.29 12.95 -22.03
C LEU A 141 10.66 12.39 -21.67
N PRO A 142 11.53 13.20 -21.06
CA PRO A 142 12.82 12.74 -20.58
C PRO A 142 12.66 11.56 -19.59
N GLY A 143 13.32 10.44 -19.88
CA GLY A 143 13.30 9.25 -19.02
C GLY A 143 12.11 8.32 -19.24
N LEU A 144 11.23 8.61 -20.20
CA LEU A 144 10.22 7.67 -20.70
C LEU A 144 10.69 7.01 -21.99
N GLU A 145 10.38 5.72 -22.09
CA GLU A 145 10.50 5.00 -23.36
C GLU A 145 9.22 5.24 -24.17
N PRO A 146 9.31 5.61 -25.47
CA PRO A 146 8.14 5.88 -26.29
C PRO A 146 7.14 4.71 -26.28
N GLY A 147 5.87 5.02 -26.09
CA GLY A 147 4.81 4.02 -26.04
C GLY A 147 4.72 3.22 -24.73
N LEU A 148 5.55 3.52 -23.74
CA LEU A 148 5.49 2.90 -22.42
C LEU A 148 5.08 3.91 -21.34
N PRO A 149 4.35 3.47 -20.30
CA PRO A 149 4.07 4.33 -19.14
C PRO A 149 5.33 4.52 -18.29
N PRO A 150 5.34 5.53 -17.40
CA PRO A 150 6.40 5.69 -16.40
C PRO A 150 6.57 4.44 -15.57
N ARG A 151 7.81 4.08 -15.27
CA ARG A 151 8.11 2.97 -14.37
C ARG A 151 7.52 3.16 -12.98
N ASN A 152 7.40 4.41 -12.54
CA ASN A 152 6.81 4.77 -11.25
C ASN A 152 5.84 5.96 -11.41
N ILE A 153 4.59 5.72 -11.06
CA ILE A 153 3.52 6.71 -11.22
C ILE A 153 3.63 7.85 -10.21
N MET A 154 4.11 7.57 -9.00
CA MET A 154 4.32 8.63 -8.01
C MET A 154 5.41 9.60 -8.43
N TRP A 155 6.51 9.08 -8.98
CA TRP A 155 7.55 9.92 -9.58
C TRP A 155 6.98 10.82 -10.68
N TRP A 156 6.15 10.25 -11.57
CA TRP A 156 5.49 11.00 -12.63
C TRP A 156 4.59 12.12 -12.08
N MET A 157 3.72 11.81 -11.14
CA MET A 157 2.76 12.76 -10.60
C MET A 157 3.41 13.85 -9.73
N ALA A 158 4.40 13.48 -8.92
CA ALA A 158 4.94 14.37 -7.90
C ALA A 158 6.28 15.02 -8.28
N LEU A 159 7.18 14.30 -8.95
CA LEU A 159 8.59 14.68 -9.07
C LEU A 159 9.00 15.06 -10.50
N CYS A 160 8.30 14.59 -11.52
CA CYS A 160 8.61 14.95 -12.90
C CYS A 160 8.18 16.40 -13.19
N GLU A 161 9.16 17.31 -13.38
CA GLU A 161 8.92 18.73 -13.65
C GLU A 161 8.07 18.94 -14.91
N THR A 162 8.36 18.22 -16.00
CA THR A 162 7.61 18.32 -17.25
C THR A 162 6.15 17.88 -17.03
N ALA A 163 5.91 16.83 -16.24
CA ALA A 163 4.58 16.39 -15.93
C ALA A 163 3.80 17.45 -15.14
N ARG A 164 4.42 18.00 -14.09
CA ARG A 164 3.82 19.05 -13.25
C ARG A 164 3.42 20.27 -14.04
N THR A 165 4.23 20.70 -15.00
CA THR A 165 4.04 21.96 -15.73
C THR A 165 3.16 21.82 -16.98
N ARG A 166 3.14 20.65 -17.64
CA ARG A 166 2.45 20.45 -18.93
C ARG A 166 1.20 19.58 -18.86
N TYR A 167 1.17 18.59 -17.94
CA TYR A 167 0.14 17.55 -17.96
C TYR A 167 -0.79 17.58 -16.76
N PHE A 168 -0.39 18.21 -15.66
CA PHE A 168 -1.20 18.34 -14.45
C PHE A 168 -1.62 19.80 -14.19
N PRO A 169 -2.72 20.27 -14.79
CA PRO A 169 -3.22 21.61 -14.52
C PRO A 169 -3.46 21.83 -13.03
N TYR A 170 -3.14 23.04 -12.55
CA TYR A 170 -3.26 23.41 -11.13
C TYR A 170 -2.50 22.46 -10.19
N TRP A 171 -1.30 21.99 -10.60
CA TRP A 171 -0.56 20.97 -9.89
C TRP A 171 -0.36 21.29 -8.39
N GLU A 172 0.04 22.52 -8.04
CA GLU A 172 0.32 22.94 -6.66
C GLU A 172 -0.89 22.86 -5.73
N THR A 173 -2.10 22.97 -6.27
CA THR A 173 -3.34 23.00 -5.48
C THR A 173 -4.23 21.78 -5.69
N SER A 174 -3.97 21.01 -6.72
CA SER A 174 -4.77 19.85 -7.11
C SER A 174 -4.02 18.53 -6.92
N TRP A 175 -2.97 18.31 -7.69
CA TRP A 175 -2.27 17.03 -7.77
C TRP A 175 -1.17 16.86 -6.74
N GLY A 176 -0.34 17.90 -6.54
CA GLY A 176 0.82 17.85 -5.66
C GLY A 176 0.46 17.50 -4.21
N PRO A 177 -0.49 18.20 -3.57
CA PRO A 177 -0.90 17.88 -2.21
C PRO A 177 -1.42 16.44 -2.06
N LEU A 178 -2.21 15.95 -3.02
CA LEU A 178 -2.73 14.59 -3.00
C LEU A 178 -1.59 13.55 -3.12
N ALA A 179 -0.76 13.69 -4.16
CA ALA A 179 0.34 12.75 -4.41
C ALA A 179 1.32 12.71 -3.23
N LEU A 180 1.71 13.87 -2.72
CA LEU A 180 2.67 13.96 -1.61
C LEU A 180 2.09 13.48 -0.28
N ALA A 181 0.78 13.66 -0.03
CA ALA A 181 0.12 13.08 1.13
C ALA A 181 0.07 11.55 1.07
N GLN A 182 -0.20 11.00 -0.11
CA GLN A 182 -0.17 9.55 -0.33
C GLN A 182 1.24 8.98 -0.17
N LEU A 183 2.26 9.65 -0.72
CA LEU A 183 3.66 9.26 -0.54
C LEU A 183 4.03 9.24 0.95
N LYS A 184 3.73 10.32 1.68
CA LYS A 184 4.01 10.41 3.12
C LYS A 184 3.34 9.29 3.91
N SER A 185 2.08 8.99 3.62
CA SER A 185 1.35 7.90 4.25
C SER A 185 1.97 6.53 3.94
N ALA A 186 2.38 6.30 2.69
CA ALA A 186 3.01 5.04 2.28
C ALA A 186 4.40 4.84 2.94
N VAL A 187 5.22 5.89 3.02
CA VAL A 187 6.50 5.84 3.74
C VAL A 187 6.31 5.47 5.20
N LEU A 188 5.31 6.05 5.87
CA LEU A 188 4.99 5.73 7.26
C LEU A 188 4.49 4.29 7.43
N ALA A 189 3.71 3.79 6.46
CA ALA A 189 3.19 2.43 6.48
C ALA A 189 4.25 1.38 6.15
N HIS A 190 5.24 1.72 5.31
CA HIS A 190 6.27 0.81 4.80
C HIS A 190 7.69 1.39 4.97
N PRO A 191 8.16 1.63 6.21
CA PRO A 191 9.42 2.34 6.47
C PRO A 191 10.66 1.64 5.91
N GLU A 192 10.59 0.33 5.67
CA GLU A 192 11.69 -0.48 5.13
C GLU A 192 11.73 -0.50 3.59
N ASN A 193 10.73 0.08 2.91
CA ASN A 193 10.67 0.06 1.45
C ASN A 193 11.65 1.10 0.87
N GLU A 194 12.67 0.63 0.17
CA GLU A 194 13.75 1.47 -0.38
C GLU A 194 13.27 2.40 -1.49
N ASP A 195 12.33 1.95 -2.33
CA ASP A 195 11.77 2.77 -3.41
C ASP A 195 10.98 3.96 -2.83
N LEU A 196 10.18 3.72 -1.79
CA LEU A 196 9.44 4.78 -1.10
C LEU A 196 10.37 5.78 -0.43
N ARG A 197 11.44 5.32 0.23
CA ARG A 197 12.47 6.20 0.82
C ARG A 197 13.20 7.01 -0.25
N GLY A 198 13.47 6.40 -1.40
CA GLY A 198 14.07 7.09 -2.53
C GLY A 198 13.17 8.20 -3.09
N LEU A 199 11.87 7.97 -3.21
CA LEU A 199 10.88 8.97 -3.61
C LEU A 199 10.75 10.09 -2.57
N GLU A 200 10.70 9.76 -1.27
CA GLU A 200 10.69 10.74 -0.19
C GLU A 200 11.92 11.63 -0.21
N ALA A 201 13.11 11.06 -0.34
CA ALA A 201 14.36 11.81 -0.41
C ALA A 201 14.35 12.80 -1.59
N GLN A 202 13.84 12.39 -2.75
CA GLN A 202 13.66 13.27 -3.92
C GLN A 202 12.65 14.38 -3.62
N ALA A 203 11.49 14.05 -3.00
CA ALA A 203 10.48 15.05 -2.64
C ALA A 203 11.00 16.09 -1.65
N LEU A 204 11.86 15.69 -0.72
CA LEU A 204 12.52 16.59 0.23
C LEU A 204 13.67 17.40 -0.40
N ALA A 205 14.29 16.90 -1.45
CA ALA A 205 15.34 17.62 -2.19
C ALA A 205 14.79 18.68 -3.15
N ASP A 206 13.62 18.46 -3.73
CA ASP A 206 12.99 19.33 -4.72
C ASP A 206 12.38 20.58 -4.03
N PRO A 207 12.75 21.82 -4.44
CA PRO A 207 12.26 23.05 -3.84
C PRO A 207 10.75 23.28 -4.00
N VAL A 208 10.11 22.65 -4.97
CA VAL A 208 8.67 22.78 -5.21
C VAL A 208 7.86 21.82 -4.36
N THR A 209 8.30 20.58 -4.22
CA THR A 209 7.58 19.56 -3.46
C THR A 209 7.83 19.62 -1.97
N ARG A 210 9.06 20.00 -1.56
CA ARG A 210 9.43 20.09 -0.13
C ARG A 210 8.45 20.88 0.73
N PRO A 211 8.06 22.13 0.38
CA PRO A 211 7.15 22.92 1.20
C PRO A 211 5.79 22.23 1.40
N ILE A 212 5.30 21.54 0.37
CA ILE A 212 4.03 20.81 0.44
C ILE A 212 4.21 19.55 1.31
N TYR A 213 5.26 18.76 1.06
CA TYR A 213 5.51 17.49 1.77
C TYR A 213 5.72 17.67 3.27
N THR A 214 6.40 18.76 3.67
CA THR A 214 6.70 19.06 5.08
C THR A 214 5.60 19.83 5.79
N HIS A 215 4.56 20.24 5.08
CA HIS A 215 3.49 21.01 5.71
C HIS A 215 2.74 20.20 6.77
N PRO A 216 2.49 20.74 7.98
CA PRO A 216 1.87 20.03 9.09
C PRO A 216 0.41 19.64 8.83
N GLU A 217 -0.29 20.36 7.96
CA GLU A 217 -1.69 20.08 7.62
C GLU A 217 -1.86 19.20 6.36
N LEU A 218 -0.77 18.56 5.88
CA LEU A 218 -0.84 17.63 4.77
C LEU A 218 -1.54 16.35 5.25
N GLU A 219 -2.82 16.25 4.94
CA GLU A 219 -3.68 15.12 5.30
C GLU A 219 -3.81 14.15 4.13
N TYR A 220 -3.78 12.85 4.42
CA TYR A 220 -4.08 11.81 3.44
C TYR A 220 -5.55 11.89 3.02
N VAL A 221 -5.76 11.83 1.69
CA VAL A 221 -7.09 11.70 1.08
C VAL A 221 -7.06 10.53 0.12
N HIS A 222 -7.99 9.60 0.28
CA HIS A 222 -8.14 8.49 -0.64
C HIS A 222 -8.55 9.02 -2.02
N PRO A 223 -7.91 8.59 -3.12
CA PRO A 223 -8.18 9.14 -4.46
C PRO A 223 -9.46 8.64 -5.09
N ASP A 224 -10.11 7.62 -4.53
CA ASP A 224 -11.28 7.00 -5.13
C ASP A 224 -12.44 8.00 -5.30
N SER A 225 -13.04 7.99 -6.48
CA SER A 225 -14.10 8.91 -6.93
C SER A 225 -13.66 10.39 -7.03
N ASP A 226 -12.36 10.68 -6.92
CA ASP A 226 -11.84 12.04 -7.07
C ASP A 226 -11.71 12.40 -8.56
N THR A 227 -12.16 13.61 -8.92
CA THR A 227 -12.11 14.11 -10.30
C THR A 227 -11.14 15.26 -10.41
N ARG A 228 -10.19 15.16 -11.34
CA ARG A 228 -9.10 16.12 -11.50
C ARG A 228 -8.82 16.48 -12.94
N PRO A 229 -8.32 17.70 -13.19
CA PRO A 229 -7.92 18.13 -14.51
C PRO A 229 -6.65 17.42 -14.96
N LEU A 230 -6.62 17.00 -16.24
CA LEU A 230 -5.47 16.35 -16.85
C LEU A 230 -5.34 16.82 -18.31
N HIS A 231 -4.13 17.00 -18.80
CA HIS A 231 -3.84 17.08 -20.23
C HIS A 231 -3.39 15.68 -20.71
N HIS A 232 -4.27 15.01 -21.45
CA HIS A 232 -3.95 13.75 -22.11
C HIS A 232 -3.11 14.01 -23.35
N ALA A 233 -2.03 13.26 -23.59
CA ALA A 233 -1.12 13.53 -24.72
C ALA A 233 -1.82 13.48 -26.09
N GLU A 234 -2.70 12.49 -26.29
CA GLU A 234 -3.44 12.37 -27.56
C GLU A 234 -4.76 13.15 -27.59
N LEU A 235 -5.51 13.18 -26.48
CA LEU A 235 -6.89 13.69 -26.44
C LEU A 235 -6.98 15.17 -25.98
N GLY A 236 -5.86 15.75 -25.55
CA GLY A 236 -5.80 17.14 -25.08
C GLY A 236 -6.33 17.31 -23.64
N PRO A 237 -6.81 18.54 -23.31
CA PRO A 237 -7.30 18.85 -21.97
C PRO A 237 -8.60 18.12 -21.64
N GLY A 238 -8.80 17.79 -20.37
CA GLY A 238 -10.01 17.13 -19.89
C GLY A 238 -9.97 16.85 -18.40
N MET A 239 -10.93 16.04 -17.96
CA MET A 239 -11.07 15.63 -16.57
C MET A 239 -10.93 14.11 -16.45
N VAL A 240 -10.18 13.67 -15.46
CA VAL A 240 -10.09 12.25 -15.06
C VAL A 240 -10.85 12.01 -13.77
N THR A 241 -11.50 10.87 -13.69
CA THR A 241 -12.04 10.37 -12.43
C THR A 241 -11.24 9.13 -12.03
N MET A 242 -10.79 9.06 -10.80
CA MET A 242 -9.99 7.94 -10.30
C MET A 242 -10.88 6.92 -9.61
N CYS A 243 -10.84 5.67 -10.05
CA CYS A 243 -11.43 4.53 -9.37
C CYS A 243 -10.28 3.65 -8.90
N ALA A 244 -10.16 3.46 -7.59
CA ALA A 244 -9.08 2.73 -6.98
C ALA A 244 -9.56 1.46 -6.27
N ALA A 245 -8.85 0.36 -6.42
CA ALA A 245 -9.08 -0.88 -5.68
C ALA A 245 -7.74 -1.54 -5.32
N GLU A 246 -7.73 -2.29 -4.23
CA GLU A 246 -6.59 -3.11 -3.86
C GLU A 246 -6.83 -4.56 -4.33
N PRO A 247 -5.93 -5.12 -5.18
CA PRO A 247 -6.03 -6.51 -5.56
C PRO A 247 -5.72 -7.42 -4.35
N PHE A 248 -6.59 -8.38 -4.03
CA PHE A 248 -6.36 -9.30 -2.91
C PHE A 248 -5.05 -10.10 -3.01
N SER A 249 -4.59 -10.36 -4.23
CA SER A 249 -3.33 -11.08 -4.47
C SER A 249 -2.09 -10.19 -4.41
N LEU A 250 -2.25 -8.88 -4.20
CA LEU A 250 -1.18 -7.89 -4.19
C LEU A 250 -1.42 -6.90 -3.04
N PRO A 251 -1.19 -7.29 -1.77
CA PRO A 251 -1.39 -6.41 -0.62
C PRO A 251 -0.56 -5.13 -0.75
N GLY A 252 -1.21 -3.97 -0.54
CA GLY A 252 -0.62 -2.64 -0.75
C GLY A 252 -0.52 -2.20 -2.21
N GLY A 253 -0.76 -3.09 -3.17
CA GLY A 253 -0.83 -2.75 -4.58
C GLY A 253 -2.13 -2.01 -4.92
N ARG A 254 -2.16 -1.39 -6.09
CA ARG A 254 -3.31 -0.58 -6.53
C ARG A 254 -3.70 -0.94 -7.96
N LEU A 255 -4.95 -1.35 -8.14
CA LEU A 255 -5.61 -1.30 -9.43
C LEU A 255 -6.23 0.09 -9.57
N MET A 256 -5.85 0.81 -10.62
CA MET A 256 -6.39 2.10 -10.97
C MET A 256 -7.13 2.02 -12.30
N ILE A 257 -8.37 2.50 -12.33
CA ILE A 257 -9.17 2.69 -13.54
C ILE A 257 -9.46 4.17 -13.65
N ILE A 258 -9.11 4.78 -14.77
CA ILE A 258 -9.13 6.23 -14.95
C ILE A 258 -9.96 6.60 -16.18
N PRO A 259 -11.29 6.74 -16.04
CA PRO A 259 -12.12 7.37 -17.04
C PRO A 259 -11.65 8.80 -17.34
N PHE A 260 -11.47 9.13 -18.63
CA PHE A 260 -11.10 10.46 -19.09
C PHE A 260 -12.24 11.05 -19.94
N VAL A 261 -12.59 12.29 -19.65
CA VAL A 261 -13.58 13.05 -20.41
C VAL A 261 -12.90 14.28 -21.00
N PRO A 262 -12.68 14.33 -22.34
CA PRO A 262 -12.12 15.50 -22.99
C PRO A 262 -13.03 16.72 -22.82
N GLY A 263 -12.45 17.90 -22.68
CA GLY A 263 -13.22 19.14 -22.54
C GLY A 263 -12.49 20.22 -21.76
N GLU A 264 -13.24 21.24 -21.34
CA GLU A 264 -12.68 22.32 -20.54
C GLU A 264 -12.20 21.82 -19.18
N VAL A 265 -11.01 22.29 -18.81
CA VAL A 265 -10.40 22.00 -17.53
C VAL A 265 -10.93 22.98 -16.48
N THR A 266 -11.63 22.48 -15.49
CA THR A 266 -12.09 23.28 -14.36
C THR A 266 -11.12 23.16 -13.19
N ALA A 267 -10.85 24.28 -12.52
CA ALA A 267 -10.07 24.23 -11.28
C ALA A 267 -10.83 23.42 -10.23
N PRO A 268 -10.26 22.34 -9.69
CA PRO A 268 -10.92 21.60 -8.62
C PRO A 268 -11.06 22.47 -7.38
N THR A 269 -12.02 22.17 -6.54
CA THR A 269 -12.07 22.76 -5.21
C THR A 269 -10.78 22.41 -4.51
N SER A 270 -9.90 23.41 -4.26
CA SER A 270 -8.59 23.18 -3.66
C SER A 270 -8.73 22.39 -2.36
N LEU A 271 -8.06 21.24 -2.29
CA LEU A 271 -7.93 20.49 -1.04
C LEU A 271 -6.86 21.11 -0.11
N TRP A 272 -6.14 22.12 -0.61
CA TRP A 272 -4.96 22.65 0.05
C TRP A 272 -4.83 24.18 -0.10
N PRO A 273 -4.46 24.89 0.98
CA PRO A 273 -4.71 24.48 2.38
C PRO A 273 -6.22 24.46 2.67
N ARG A 274 -6.71 23.45 3.33
CA ARG A 274 -8.10 23.44 3.80
C ARG A 274 -8.24 24.59 4.80
N ARG A 275 -9.00 25.63 4.46
CA ARG A 275 -9.45 26.58 5.46
C ARG A 275 -10.26 25.81 6.50
N ARG A 276 -9.73 25.69 7.71
CA ARG A 276 -10.51 25.18 8.85
C ARG A 276 -11.81 25.97 8.87
N ARG A 277 -12.94 25.33 8.57
CA ARG A 277 -14.24 25.90 8.93
C ARG A 277 -14.18 26.12 10.44
N PRO A 278 -14.38 27.36 10.94
CA PRO A 278 -14.43 27.58 12.38
C PRO A 278 -15.49 26.62 12.91
N ALA A 279 -15.10 25.82 13.91
CA ALA A 279 -16.03 24.92 14.58
C ALA A 279 -17.23 25.77 15.00
N ARG A 280 -18.42 25.46 14.48
CA ARG A 280 -19.66 26.07 14.97
C ARG A 280 -19.70 25.73 16.46
N ARG A 281 -19.43 26.70 17.32
CA ARG A 281 -19.68 26.56 18.76
C ARG A 281 -21.12 26.17 18.91
N ARG A 282 -21.36 24.95 19.36
CA ARG A 282 -22.68 24.53 19.82
C ARG A 282 -23.09 25.56 20.90
N PRO A 283 -24.25 26.24 20.77
CA PRO A 283 -24.71 27.05 21.87
C PRO A 283 -24.87 26.13 23.09
N LEU A 284 -24.33 26.59 24.21
CA LEU A 284 -24.52 25.92 25.48
C LEU A 284 -26.05 25.89 25.75
N PRO A 285 -26.60 24.78 26.26
CA PRO A 285 -28.02 24.76 26.65
C PRO A 285 -28.24 25.84 27.70
N GLU A 286 -29.25 26.70 27.47
CA GLU A 286 -29.72 27.70 28.45
C GLU A 286 -30.03 26.97 29.76
N GLU A 287 -29.39 27.41 30.84
CA GLU A 287 -29.73 26.99 32.19
C GLU A 287 -31.22 27.31 32.44
N ARG A 288 -32.03 26.27 32.60
CA ARG A 288 -33.40 26.40 33.08
C ARG A 288 -33.34 27.01 34.49
N GLN A 289 -33.67 28.27 34.61
CA GLN A 289 -33.95 28.87 35.91
C GLN A 289 -35.07 28.09 36.57
N LEU A 290 -34.74 27.39 37.63
CA LEU A 290 -35.70 26.80 38.55
C LEU A 290 -36.37 27.95 39.30
N THR A 291 -37.57 28.34 38.89
CA THR A 291 -38.48 29.19 39.67
C THR A 291 -38.95 28.39 40.88
N VAL A 292 -38.40 28.73 42.04
CA VAL A 292 -38.95 28.31 43.32
C VAL A 292 -40.24 29.13 43.55
N GLY A 293 -41.40 28.47 43.47
CA GLY A 293 -42.69 29.05 43.85
C GLY A 293 -42.80 29.24 45.37
N PRO A 294 -43.47 30.29 45.88
CA PRO A 294 -43.64 30.50 47.27
C PRO A 294 -44.60 29.50 47.89
N GLN A 295 -44.20 28.90 48.99
CA GLN A 295 -45.11 28.16 49.85
C GLN A 295 -46.02 29.13 50.58
N GLY A 296 -47.36 28.94 50.44
CA GLY A 296 -48.42 29.48 51.26
C GLY A 296 -49.25 28.34 51.78
#